data_b74ee6e27617a2626dd1aea3dc1cadda
#
_entry.id   b74ee6e27617a2626dd1aea3dc1cadda
#
_cell.length_a   1.000
_cell.length_b   1.000
_cell.length_c   1.000
_cell.angle_alpha   90.00
_cell.angle_beta   90.00
_cell.angle_gamma   90.00
#
_symmetry.space_group_name_H-M   'P 1'
#
loop_
_entity.id
_entity.type
_entity.pdbx_description
1 polymer ?
#
loop_
_entity_poly.entity_id
_entity_poly.type
_entity_poly.pdbx_seq_one_letter_code
_entity_poly.pdbx_strand_id
1 'polypeptide(L)'
;STVMKMGPDGDGFMGVMPFRYYYDTSAKAPMLEKIRALRPEYQSTAYMQGFLTAMLFVEAAKRTLDAGKPLSGDNLKAALNSIKDFDTGGIIGAPISIPGNSIPVGRVYRADMKAQRMVAASDWISVAK
;
A
#
# COMPACT_ATOMS: atom_id res chain seq x y z
N SER A 1 -4.82 11.21 -10.89
CA SER A 1 -3.99 10.25 -11.66
C SER A 1 -3.86 10.74 -13.09
N THR A 2 -2.78 10.39 -13.79
CA THR A 2 -2.54 10.81 -15.18
C THR A 2 -3.67 10.33 -16.11
N VAL A 3 -4.18 9.13 -15.88
CA VAL A 3 -5.30 8.56 -16.64
C VAL A 3 -6.54 9.46 -16.57
N MET A 4 -6.84 10.05 -15.41
CA MET A 4 -8.01 10.95 -15.28
C MET A 4 -7.89 12.22 -16.13
N LYS A 5 -6.68 12.58 -16.57
CA LYS A 5 -6.45 13.73 -17.45
C LYS A 5 -6.71 13.44 -18.94
N MET A 6 -6.90 12.16 -19.28
CA MET A 6 -7.18 11.74 -20.66
C MET A 6 -8.63 12.02 -21.09
N GLY A 7 -9.47 12.47 -20.16
CA GLY A 7 -10.88 12.68 -20.45
C GLY A 7 -11.60 11.38 -20.84
N PRO A 8 -12.65 11.46 -21.67
CA PRO A 8 -13.44 10.27 -22.05
C PRO A 8 -12.62 9.11 -22.61
N ASP A 9 -11.53 9.39 -23.31
CA ASP A 9 -10.66 8.36 -23.91
C ASP A 9 -9.94 7.48 -22.90
N GLY A 10 -9.85 7.93 -21.64
CA GLY A 10 -9.28 7.15 -20.54
C GLY A 10 -10.27 6.19 -19.88
N ASP A 11 -11.56 6.24 -20.25
CA ASP A 11 -12.55 5.39 -19.60
C ASP A 11 -12.29 3.91 -19.87
N GLY A 12 -12.41 3.11 -18.82
CA GLY A 12 -12.12 1.68 -18.92
C GLY A 12 -10.64 1.30 -18.94
N PHE A 13 -9.69 2.26 -18.96
CA PHE A 13 -8.27 1.93 -18.84
C PHE A 13 -8.00 1.08 -17.59
N MET A 14 -7.25 0.00 -17.75
CA MET A 14 -6.94 -0.93 -16.68
C MET A 14 -5.46 -0.89 -16.29
N GLY A 15 -5.20 -1.11 -15.02
CA GLY A 15 -3.84 -1.25 -14.48
C GLY A 15 -3.82 -2.14 -13.26
N VAL A 16 -2.66 -2.76 -13.01
CA VAL A 16 -2.43 -3.57 -11.82
C VAL A 16 -1.69 -2.74 -10.78
N MET A 17 -2.14 -2.82 -9.53
CA MET A 17 -1.52 -2.13 -8.41
C MET A 17 -1.38 -3.07 -7.21
N PRO A 18 -0.24 -3.07 -6.52
CA PRO A 18 -0.08 -3.77 -5.24
C PRO A 18 -0.68 -3.01 -4.06
N PHE A 19 -1.04 -1.75 -4.23
CA PHE A 19 -1.62 -0.88 -3.21
C PHE A 19 -3.08 -0.59 -3.51
N ARG A 20 -3.88 -0.32 -2.46
CA ARG A 20 -5.20 0.29 -2.64
C ARG A 20 -5.04 1.73 -3.12
N TYR A 21 -5.88 2.13 -4.05
CA TYR A 21 -6.04 3.55 -4.34
C TYR A 21 -6.67 4.27 -3.14
N TYR A 22 -6.35 5.56 -3.01
CA TYR A 22 -6.70 6.36 -1.84
C TYR A 22 -8.20 6.32 -1.48
N TYR A 23 -9.07 6.33 -2.47
CA TYR A 23 -10.52 6.25 -2.28
C TYR A 23 -11.12 4.85 -2.49
N ASP A 24 -10.30 3.82 -2.50
CA ASP A 24 -10.82 2.45 -2.56
C ASP A 24 -11.53 2.09 -1.24
N THR A 25 -12.85 1.95 -1.33
CA THR A 25 -13.74 1.55 -0.22
C THR A 25 -14.30 0.15 -0.41
N SER A 26 -13.73 -0.63 -1.33
CA SER A 26 -14.22 -1.97 -1.69
C SER A 26 -14.14 -3.01 -0.55
N ALA A 27 -13.37 -2.74 0.49
CA ALA A 27 -13.29 -3.56 1.69
C ALA A 27 -12.77 -2.72 2.87
N LYS A 28 -12.90 -3.24 4.09
CA LYS A 28 -12.32 -2.62 5.29
C LYS A 28 -10.82 -2.47 5.13
N ALA A 29 -10.33 -1.26 5.36
CA ALA A 29 -8.93 -0.90 5.31
C ALA A 29 -8.64 0.12 6.43
N PRO A 30 -8.54 -0.35 7.69
CA PRO A 30 -8.57 0.52 8.87
C PRO A 30 -7.45 1.56 8.88
N MET A 31 -6.27 1.23 8.36
CA MET A 31 -5.17 2.20 8.26
C MET A 31 -5.47 3.25 7.19
N LEU A 32 -5.98 2.84 6.03
CA LEU A 32 -6.37 3.76 4.96
C LEU A 32 -7.52 4.68 5.40
N GLU A 33 -8.46 4.16 6.17
CA GLU A 33 -9.55 4.95 6.77
C GLU A 33 -9.02 6.02 7.73
N LYS A 34 -8.05 5.67 8.59
CA LYS A 34 -7.38 6.63 9.47
C LYS A 34 -6.63 7.70 8.69
N ILE A 35 -5.93 7.33 7.62
CA ILE A 35 -5.20 8.27 6.77
C ILE A 35 -6.19 9.26 6.13
N ARG A 36 -7.31 8.77 5.61
CA ARG A 36 -8.36 9.62 5.02
C ARG A 36 -9.00 10.56 6.03
N ALA A 37 -9.18 10.11 7.27
CA ALA A 37 -9.71 10.98 8.33
C ALA A 37 -8.76 12.15 8.65
N LEU A 38 -7.45 11.92 8.57
CA LEU A 38 -6.43 12.95 8.78
C LEU A 38 -6.17 13.82 7.55
N ARG A 39 -6.37 13.26 6.35
CA ARG A 39 -6.17 13.93 5.06
C ARG A 39 -7.31 13.56 4.12
N PRO A 40 -8.42 14.30 4.14
CA PRO A 40 -9.58 13.97 3.32
C PRO A 40 -9.38 14.23 1.81
N GLU A 41 -8.43 15.10 1.46
CA GLU A 41 -8.10 15.38 0.06
C GLU A 41 -7.35 14.20 -0.58
N TYR A 42 -7.58 13.99 -1.89
CA TYR A 42 -6.96 12.89 -2.64
C TYR A 42 -5.43 12.88 -2.51
N GLN A 43 -4.90 11.71 -2.21
CA GLN A 43 -3.47 11.45 -2.20
C GLN A 43 -3.06 10.49 -3.31
N SER A 44 -1.86 10.73 -3.88
CA SER A 44 -1.30 9.89 -4.95
C SER A 44 -0.84 8.53 -4.46
N THR A 45 -0.60 7.60 -5.38
CA THR A 45 0.04 6.31 -5.08
C THR A 45 1.42 6.48 -4.45
N ALA A 46 2.18 7.50 -4.86
CA ALA A 46 3.48 7.81 -4.25
C ALA A 46 3.35 8.17 -2.76
N TYR A 47 2.29 8.89 -2.38
CA TYR A 47 2.00 9.15 -0.98
C TYR A 47 1.75 7.85 -0.20
N MET A 48 0.96 6.93 -0.77
CA MET A 48 0.67 5.64 -0.14
C MET A 48 1.92 4.77 0.00
N GLN A 49 2.80 4.78 -1.00
CA GLN A 49 4.11 4.10 -0.94
C GLN A 49 5.00 4.68 0.16
N GLY A 50 5.10 6.00 0.23
CA GLY A 50 5.86 6.68 1.28
C GLY A 50 5.32 6.38 2.68
N PHE A 51 3.99 6.35 2.82
CA PHE A 51 3.35 6.00 4.09
C PHE A 51 3.67 4.57 4.51
N LEU A 52 3.58 3.60 3.59
CA LEU A 52 3.97 2.21 3.87
C LEU A 52 5.44 2.09 4.25
N THR A 53 6.33 2.80 3.55
CA THR A 53 7.76 2.83 3.88
C THR A 53 7.99 3.35 5.30
N ALA A 54 7.31 4.41 5.68
CA ALA A 54 7.37 4.96 7.04
C ALA A 54 6.85 3.96 8.09
N MET A 55 5.75 3.26 7.80
CA MET A 55 5.22 2.22 8.69
C MET A 55 6.24 1.10 8.94
N LEU A 56 6.88 0.62 7.88
CA LEU A 56 7.91 -0.43 7.97
C LEU A 56 9.13 0.04 8.75
N PHE A 57 9.55 1.29 8.53
CA PHE A 57 10.65 1.89 9.29
C PHE A 57 10.32 1.99 10.79
N VAL A 58 9.13 2.47 11.13
CA VAL A 58 8.67 2.56 12.53
C VAL A 58 8.60 1.17 13.18
N GLU A 59 8.10 0.17 12.46
CA GLU A 59 8.07 -1.21 12.95
C GLU A 59 9.49 -1.75 13.19
N ALA A 60 10.42 -1.51 12.28
CA ALA A 60 11.82 -1.91 12.45
C ALA A 60 12.48 -1.20 13.64
N ALA A 61 12.25 0.11 13.78
CA ALA A 61 12.76 0.87 14.92
C ALA A 61 12.22 0.35 16.25
N LYS A 62 10.90 0.08 16.30
CA LYS A 62 10.26 -0.52 17.47
C LYS A 62 10.88 -1.86 17.83
N ARG A 63 11.02 -2.78 16.89
CA ARG A 63 11.67 -4.10 17.13
C ARG A 63 13.10 -3.97 17.62
N THR A 64 13.85 -3.01 17.07
CA THR A 64 15.22 -2.73 17.48
C THR A 64 15.28 -2.29 18.95
N LEU A 65 14.43 -1.34 19.35
CA LEU A 65 14.36 -0.83 20.71
C LEU A 65 13.84 -1.87 21.71
N ASP A 66 12.80 -2.61 21.33
CA ASP A 66 12.22 -3.70 22.15
C ASP A 66 13.27 -4.80 22.42
N ALA A 67 14.23 -4.98 21.51
CA ALA A 67 15.38 -5.89 21.69
C ALA A 67 16.54 -5.28 22.51
N GLY A 68 16.37 -4.07 23.04
CA GLY A 68 17.41 -3.37 23.81
C GLY A 68 18.61 -2.91 22.98
N LYS A 69 18.46 -2.78 21.65
CA LYS A 69 19.54 -2.42 20.73
C LYS A 69 19.47 -0.93 20.34
N PRO A 70 20.61 -0.27 20.10
CA PRO A 70 20.63 1.10 19.60
C PRO A 70 20.10 1.17 18.17
N LEU A 71 19.49 2.30 17.82
CA LEU A 71 19.04 2.59 16.45
C LEU A 71 20.24 2.88 15.55
N SER A 72 20.89 1.82 15.05
CA SER A 72 21.94 1.88 14.02
C SER A 72 21.43 1.33 12.71
N GLY A 73 22.09 1.65 11.60
CA GLY A 73 21.73 1.14 10.27
C GLY A 73 21.69 -0.40 10.23
N ASP A 74 22.68 -1.06 10.83
CA ASP A 74 22.77 -2.52 10.86
C ASP A 74 21.63 -3.15 11.68
N ASN A 75 21.32 -2.59 12.84
CA ASN A 75 20.23 -3.08 13.69
C ASN A 75 18.87 -2.86 13.04
N LEU A 76 18.66 -1.70 12.41
CA LEU A 76 17.44 -1.42 11.65
C LEU A 76 17.29 -2.36 10.45
N LYS A 77 18.36 -2.61 9.70
CA LYS A 77 18.38 -3.55 8.59
C LYS A 77 18.06 -4.98 9.06
N ALA A 78 18.65 -5.41 10.16
CA ALA A 78 18.35 -6.72 10.75
C ALA A 78 16.87 -6.82 11.18
N ALA A 79 16.34 -5.77 11.79
CA ALA A 79 14.94 -5.69 12.19
C ALA A 79 14.00 -5.70 10.99
N LEU A 80 14.28 -4.94 9.93
CA LEU A 80 13.53 -4.97 8.67
C LEU A 80 13.49 -6.39 8.10
N ASN A 81 14.62 -7.07 8.02
CA ASN A 81 14.70 -8.44 7.50
C ASN A 81 13.98 -9.48 8.38
N SER A 82 13.63 -9.12 9.61
CA SER A 82 12.82 -9.96 10.51
C SER A 82 11.32 -9.79 10.34
N ILE A 83 10.88 -8.80 9.56
CA ILE A 83 9.45 -8.52 9.35
C ILE A 83 8.86 -9.60 8.43
N LYS A 84 7.95 -10.40 8.99
CA LYS A 84 7.18 -11.43 8.28
C LYS A 84 5.71 -11.22 8.59
N ASP A 85 4.87 -11.47 7.57
CA ASP A 85 3.41 -11.43 7.65
C ASP A 85 2.87 -10.15 8.29
N PHE A 86 3.50 -9.02 7.93
CA PHE A 86 3.14 -7.70 8.46
C PHE A 86 1.80 -7.23 7.88
N ASP A 87 0.83 -7.00 8.76
CA ASP A 87 -0.44 -6.41 8.38
C ASP A 87 -0.28 -4.90 8.16
N THR A 88 -0.56 -4.46 6.95
CA THR A 88 -0.51 -3.04 6.56
C THR A 88 -1.79 -2.27 6.91
N GLY A 89 -2.74 -2.89 7.59
CA GLY A 89 -4.04 -2.29 7.89
C GLY A 89 -4.86 -1.96 6.64
N GLY A 90 -4.69 -2.79 5.59
CA GLY A 90 -5.44 -2.69 4.34
C GLY A 90 -4.83 -1.79 3.27
N ILE A 91 -3.64 -1.21 3.47
CA ILE A 91 -2.92 -0.48 2.40
C ILE A 91 -2.59 -1.44 1.25
N ILE A 92 -2.12 -2.64 1.59
CA ILE A 92 -1.97 -3.78 0.69
C ILE A 92 -3.01 -4.82 1.06
N GLY A 93 -3.49 -5.59 0.10
CA GLY A 93 -4.57 -6.56 0.29
C GLY A 93 -4.18 -7.86 0.96
N ALA A 94 -2.89 -8.04 1.30
CA ALA A 94 -2.36 -9.19 2.01
C ALA A 94 -1.23 -8.75 2.95
N PRO A 95 -0.91 -9.55 3.98
CA PRO A 95 0.30 -9.35 4.78
C PRO A 95 1.56 -9.41 3.91
N ILE A 96 2.57 -8.64 4.28
CA ILE A 96 3.83 -8.57 3.54
C ILE A 96 5.00 -9.04 4.39
N SER A 97 5.99 -9.62 3.72
CA SER A 97 7.25 -10.04 4.34
C SER A 97 8.41 -9.36 3.61
N ILE A 98 9.31 -8.75 4.37
CA ILE A 98 10.47 -8.05 3.79
C ILE A 98 11.50 -9.03 3.22
N PRO A 99 11.81 -10.18 3.86
CA PRO A 99 12.63 -11.19 3.22
C PRO A 99 12.01 -11.66 1.90
N GLY A 100 12.74 -11.46 0.77
CA GLY A 100 12.24 -11.74 -0.57
C GLY A 100 11.91 -10.49 -1.41
N ASN A 101 11.88 -9.31 -0.81
CA ASN A 101 11.76 -7.99 -1.48
C ASN A 101 10.61 -7.89 -2.50
N SER A 102 9.50 -8.57 -2.27
CA SER A 102 8.36 -8.55 -3.17
C SER A 102 7.03 -8.42 -2.43
N ILE A 103 6.09 -7.76 -3.08
CA ILE A 103 4.69 -7.76 -2.66
C ILE A 103 4.02 -8.86 -3.49
N PRO A 104 3.56 -9.97 -2.87
CA PRO A 104 3.14 -11.17 -3.59
C PRO A 104 1.70 -11.06 -4.13
N VAL A 105 1.11 -9.88 -4.13
CA VAL A 105 -0.27 -9.66 -4.56
C VAL A 105 -0.39 -8.42 -5.43
N GLY A 106 -1.34 -8.45 -6.34
CA GLY A 106 -1.77 -7.31 -7.13
C GLY A 106 -3.30 -7.31 -7.27
N ARG A 107 -3.84 -6.16 -7.62
CA ARG A 107 -5.25 -5.98 -7.90
C ARG A 107 -5.42 -5.19 -9.18
N VAL A 108 -6.37 -5.62 -10.01
CA VAL A 108 -6.73 -4.87 -11.20
C VAL A 108 -7.66 -3.73 -10.81
N TYR A 109 -7.33 -2.54 -11.30
CA TYR A 109 -8.17 -1.35 -11.20
C TYR A 109 -8.53 -0.87 -12.59
N ARG A 110 -9.73 -0.34 -12.73
CA ARG A 110 -10.27 0.25 -13.96
C ARG A 110 -10.56 1.73 -13.74
N ALA A 111 -10.21 2.55 -14.71
CA ALA A 111 -10.60 3.95 -14.72
C ALA A 111 -12.11 4.07 -14.91
N ASP A 112 -12.75 4.84 -14.07
CA ASP A 112 -14.15 5.27 -14.18
C ASP A 112 -14.14 6.78 -14.33
N MET A 113 -14.30 7.24 -15.56
CA MET A 113 -14.25 8.67 -15.87
C MET A 113 -15.47 9.44 -15.37
N LYS A 114 -16.60 8.77 -15.20
CA LYS A 114 -17.79 9.36 -14.59
C LYS A 114 -17.58 9.60 -13.10
N ALA A 115 -16.97 8.65 -12.42
CA ALA A 115 -16.63 8.75 -10.99
C ALA A 115 -15.30 9.51 -10.74
N GLN A 116 -14.56 9.85 -11.79
CA GLN A 116 -13.24 10.52 -11.74
C GLN A 116 -12.24 9.81 -10.83
N ARG A 117 -12.22 8.48 -10.85
CA ARG A 117 -11.35 7.66 -10.01
C ARG A 117 -11.09 6.28 -10.59
N MET A 118 -10.04 5.63 -10.07
CA MET A 118 -9.79 4.22 -10.29
C MET A 118 -10.68 3.39 -9.36
N VAL A 119 -11.41 2.43 -9.92
CA VAL A 119 -12.27 1.50 -9.19
C VAL A 119 -11.71 0.08 -9.27
N ALA A 120 -11.88 -0.69 -8.20
CA ALA A 120 -11.47 -2.08 -8.19
C ALA A 120 -12.24 -2.89 -9.24
N ALA A 121 -11.52 -3.62 -10.08
CA ALA A 121 -12.08 -4.45 -11.16
C ALA A 121 -11.83 -5.95 -10.92
N SER A 122 -11.07 -6.32 -9.90
CA SER A 122 -10.87 -7.71 -9.48
C SER A 122 -10.74 -7.81 -7.97
N ASP A 123 -10.74 -9.01 -7.43
CA ASP A 123 -10.16 -9.29 -6.13
C ASP A 123 -8.63 -9.25 -6.16
N TRP A 124 -7.99 -9.43 -5.02
CA TRP A 124 -6.55 -9.55 -4.94
C TRP A 124 -6.08 -10.85 -5.58
N ILE A 125 -5.14 -10.73 -6.49
CA ILE A 125 -4.54 -11.85 -7.22
C ILE A 125 -3.18 -12.12 -6.61
N SER A 126 -2.99 -13.32 -6.04
CA SER A 126 -1.71 -13.75 -5.54
C SER A 126 -0.82 -14.20 -6.69
N VAL A 127 0.44 -13.77 -6.66
CA VAL A 127 1.51 -14.25 -7.55
C VAL A 127 2.42 -15.24 -6.81
N ALA A 128 1.87 -15.93 -5.80
CA ALA A 128 2.62 -16.97 -5.10
C ALA A 128 3.14 -18.02 -6.10
N LYS A 129 4.43 -18.31 -6.00
CA LYS A 129 5.08 -19.39 -6.74
C LYS A 129 4.72 -20.74 -6.15
#